data_4747d75359386e829b75bdaea22d3a47
#
_entry.id   4747d75359386e829b75bdaea22d3a47
#
_cell.length_a   1.000
_cell.length_b   1.000
_cell.length_c   1.000
_cell.angle_alpha   90.00
_cell.angle_beta   90.00
_cell.angle_gamma   90.00
#
_symmetry.space_group_name_H-M   'P 1'
#
loop_
_entity.id
_entity.type
_entity.pdbx_description
1 polymer ?
#
loop_
_entity_poly.entity_id
_entity_poly.type
_entity_poly.pdbx_seq_one_letter_code
_entity_poly.pdbx_strand_id
1 'polypeptide(L)'
;PGQVETVPGFREVSSLAELEAAVGFEVEVLETLPFEVTDTVYTAFGSEMAEIRYCGETETAVLRKAVGMEDPSGDYTQYEEERTLSINGTSVVLKRENGRYVLALWQKGAYGCSLRLTEGVDPETWEQLLQPLS
;
A
#
# COMPACT_ATOMS: atom_id res chain seq x y z
N PRO A 1 -26.96 19.28 3.97
CA PRO A 1 -26.60 18.69 3.84
C PRO A 1 -26.13 17.83 3.90
N GLY A 2 -26.29 17.56 3.86
CA GLY A 2 -25.95 16.66 3.98
C GLY A 2 -24.74 16.39 4.22
N GLN A 3 -24.43 16.38 4.83
CA GLN A 3 -23.36 16.09 5.09
C GLN A 3 -23.03 15.03 5.33
N VAL A 4 -22.63 14.84 4.86
CA VAL A 4 -22.07 13.76 4.91
C VAL A 4 -21.38 13.55 6.02
N GLU A 5 -21.45 12.63 6.62
CA GLU A 5 -20.84 12.36 7.64
C GLU A 5 -19.69 11.72 7.43
N THR A 6 -18.72 12.08 7.82
CA THR A 6 -17.51 11.47 7.63
C THR A 6 -16.98 10.98 8.85
N VAL A 7 -16.37 9.88 8.81
CA VAL A 7 -15.54 9.41 9.89
C VAL A 7 -14.36 10.31 9.94
N PRO A 8 -14.04 10.88 11.11
CA PRO A 8 -12.92 11.80 11.20
C PRO A 8 -11.63 11.18 10.71
N GLY A 9 -10.91 11.91 9.91
CA GLY A 9 -9.64 11.50 9.38
C GLY A 9 -9.69 10.52 8.25
N PHE A 10 -10.90 10.26 7.69
CA PHE A 10 -11.02 9.21 6.72
C PHE A 10 -12.07 9.58 5.69
N ARG A 11 -11.73 9.51 4.41
CA ARG A 11 -12.66 9.85 3.34
C ARG A 11 -12.37 9.05 2.09
N GLU A 12 -13.38 8.35 1.59
CA GLU A 12 -13.26 7.62 0.33
C GLU A 12 -13.51 8.58 -0.82
N VAL A 13 -12.67 8.49 -1.85
CA VAL A 13 -12.80 9.34 -3.04
C VAL A 13 -12.90 8.44 -4.27
N SER A 14 -13.24 9.01 -5.41
CA SER A 14 -13.60 8.19 -6.56
C SER A 14 -12.50 8.01 -7.59
N SER A 15 -11.36 8.66 -7.44
CA SER A 15 -10.28 8.54 -8.43
C SER A 15 -8.92 8.81 -7.82
N LEU A 16 -7.87 8.42 -8.53
CA LEU A 16 -6.51 8.71 -8.11
C LEU A 16 -6.28 10.23 -8.04
N ALA A 17 -6.81 10.96 -8.99
CA ALA A 17 -6.64 12.42 -8.99
C ALA A 17 -7.27 13.04 -7.75
N GLU A 18 -8.45 12.57 -7.36
CA GLU A 18 -9.10 13.05 -6.15
C GLU A 18 -8.32 12.66 -4.89
N LEU A 19 -7.74 11.47 -4.90
CA LEU A 19 -6.92 11.03 -3.78
C LEU A 19 -5.70 11.94 -3.63
N GLU A 20 -4.99 12.19 -4.73
CA GLU A 20 -3.81 13.04 -4.69
C GLU A 20 -4.15 14.47 -4.27
N ALA A 21 -5.29 14.96 -4.74
CA ALA A 21 -5.73 16.29 -4.32
C ALA A 21 -6.05 16.35 -2.83
N ALA A 22 -6.63 15.29 -2.29
CA ALA A 22 -7.01 15.25 -0.87
C ALA A 22 -5.79 15.19 0.03
N VAL A 23 -4.77 14.40 -0.32
CA VAL A 23 -3.59 14.24 0.54
C VAL A 23 -2.48 15.25 0.22
N GLY A 24 -2.47 15.81 -0.98
CA GLY A 24 -1.51 16.84 -1.33
C GLY A 24 -0.16 16.32 -1.80
N PHE A 25 -0.05 15.04 -2.16
CA PHE A 25 1.17 14.49 -2.71
C PHE A 25 0.84 13.42 -3.74
N GLU A 26 1.85 13.08 -4.55
CA GLU A 26 1.65 12.08 -5.60
C GLU A 26 1.58 10.68 -5.01
N VAL A 27 0.78 9.83 -5.62
CA VAL A 27 0.64 8.43 -5.19
C VAL A 27 0.88 7.55 -6.39
N GLU A 28 1.90 6.72 -6.33
CA GLU A 28 2.20 5.78 -7.39
C GLU A 28 1.20 4.63 -7.37
N VAL A 29 0.90 4.08 -8.53
CA VAL A 29 -0.04 2.99 -8.63
C VAL A 29 0.68 1.73 -9.08
N LEU A 30 0.15 0.58 -8.72
CA LEU A 30 0.69 -0.69 -9.16
C LEU A 30 0.27 -0.95 -10.60
N GLU A 31 1.23 -1.37 -11.42
CA GLU A 31 0.95 -1.68 -12.81
C GLU A 31 0.58 -3.13 -12.99
N THR A 32 1.04 -4.00 -12.10
CA THR A 32 0.79 -5.42 -12.19
C THR A 32 0.47 -5.94 -10.82
N LEU A 33 -0.45 -6.88 -10.73
CA LEU A 33 -0.81 -7.54 -9.48
C LEU A 33 -0.87 -9.05 -9.72
N PRO A 34 -0.67 -9.87 -8.69
CA PRO A 34 -0.71 -11.32 -8.86
C PRO A 34 -2.13 -11.89 -8.97
N PHE A 35 -3.12 -11.03 -9.14
CA PHE A 35 -4.49 -11.46 -9.32
C PHE A 35 -5.23 -10.44 -10.19
N GLU A 36 -6.40 -10.80 -10.66
CA GLU A 36 -7.20 -9.91 -11.49
C GLU A 36 -7.95 -8.93 -10.59
N VAL A 37 -7.83 -7.63 -10.87
CA VAL A 37 -8.48 -6.59 -10.08
C VAL A 37 -9.86 -6.33 -10.65
N THR A 38 -10.88 -6.45 -9.80
CA THR A 38 -12.27 -6.21 -10.21
C THR A 38 -12.79 -4.89 -9.68
N ASP A 39 -12.12 -4.28 -8.68
CA ASP A 39 -12.55 -3.01 -8.14
C ASP A 39 -11.36 -2.34 -7.47
N THR A 40 -11.34 -1.01 -7.43
CA THR A 40 -10.28 -0.24 -6.80
C THR A 40 -10.92 0.84 -5.93
N VAL A 41 -10.47 0.93 -4.68
CA VAL A 41 -11.04 1.89 -3.73
C VAL A 41 -9.91 2.82 -3.27
N TYR A 42 -10.17 4.12 -3.34
CA TYR A 42 -9.21 5.16 -2.97
C TYR A 42 -9.68 5.83 -1.68
N THR A 43 -8.82 5.89 -0.68
CA THR A 43 -9.19 6.48 0.61
C THR A 43 -8.11 7.46 1.07
N ALA A 44 -8.53 8.64 1.48
CA ALA A 44 -7.64 9.65 2.05
C ALA A 44 -7.84 9.67 3.56
N PHE A 45 -6.74 9.56 4.31
CA PHE A 45 -6.77 9.68 5.76
C PHE A 45 -6.21 11.05 6.09
N GLY A 46 -7.10 12.05 6.15
CA GLY A 46 -6.70 13.43 6.29
C GLY A 46 -5.82 13.83 5.11
N SER A 47 -4.79 14.60 5.36
CA SER A 47 -3.80 14.94 4.35
C SER A 47 -2.49 14.20 4.59
N GLU A 48 -2.52 13.16 5.42
CA GLU A 48 -1.29 12.50 5.87
C GLU A 48 -1.07 11.13 5.27
N MET A 49 -2.12 10.43 4.87
CA MET A 49 -1.96 9.07 4.33
C MET A 49 -2.94 8.81 3.20
N ALA A 50 -2.44 8.20 2.15
CA ALA A 50 -3.27 7.76 1.02
C ALA A 50 -3.31 6.24 1.01
N GLU A 51 -4.46 5.67 0.70
CA GLU A 51 -4.61 4.23 0.59
C GLU A 51 -5.28 3.90 -0.73
N ILE A 52 -4.74 2.91 -1.44
CA ILE A 52 -5.40 2.34 -2.61
C ILE A 52 -5.60 0.86 -2.33
N ARG A 53 -6.84 0.42 -2.39
CA ARG A 53 -7.19 -0.98 -2.17
C ARG A 53 -7.59 -1.59 -3.50
N TYR A 54 -6.81 -2.54 -3.96
CA TYR A 54 -7.07 -3.25 -5.22
C TYR A 54 -7.78 -4.54 -4.84
N CYS A 55 -9.02 -4.70 -5.27
CA CYS A 55 -9.84 -5.83 -4.85
C CYS A 55 -10.00 -6.81 -6.00
N GLY A 56 -9.72 -8.08 -5.74
CA GLY A 56 -10.02 -9.16 -6.65
C GLY A 56 -11.16 -9.98 -6.10
N GLU A 57 -11.40 -11.14 -6.69
CA GLU A 57 -12.50 -11.98 -6.27
C GLU A 57 -12.28 -12.51 -4.86
N THR A 58 -11.09 -12.98 -4.53
CA THR A 58 -10.78 -13.52 -3.22
C THR A 58 -9.55 -12.89 -2.59
N GLU A 59 -8.85 -12.00 -3.32
CA GLU A 59 -7.62 -11.42 -2.84
C GLU A 59 -7.68 -9.91 -2.85
N THR A 60 -6.92 -9.27 -2.00
CA THR A 60 -6.87 -7.81 -1.93
C THR A 60 -5.42 -7.39 -1.73
N ALA A 61 -5.05 -6.27 -2.36
CA ALA A 61 -3.77 -5.63 -2.16
C ALA A 61 -4.03 -4.22 -1.63
N VAL A 62 -3.37 -3.85 -0.52
CA VAL A 62 -3.58 -2.54 0.10
C VAL A 62 -2.27 -1.78 0.07
N LEU A 63 -2.23 -0.72 -0.71
CA LEU A 63 -1.07 0.15 -0.86
C LEU A 63 -1.30 1.41 -0.06
N ARG A 64 -0.35 1.77 0.80
CA ARG A 64 -0.44 2.99 1.60
C ARG A 64 0.83 3.81 1.48
N LYS A 65 0.66 5.13 1.49
CA LYS A 65 1.78 6.07 1.47
C LYS A 65 1.44 7.17 2.47
N ALA A 66 2.33 7.41 3.43
CA ALA A 66 2.06 8.34 4.52
C ALA A 66 3.25 9.22 4.81
N VAL A 67 2.98 10.47 5.18
CA VAL A 67 4.01 11.44 5.51
C VAL A 67 4.60 11.11 6.88
N GLY A 68 5.94 10.99 6.95
CA GLY A 68 6.63 10.87 8.23
C GLY A 68 6.36 9.60 9.00
N MET A 69 5.79 8.58 8.36
CA MET A 69 5.45 7.34 9.04
C MET A 69 6.29 6.22 8.45
N GLU A 70 7.00 5.48 9.29
CA GLU A 70 7.84 4.39 8.79
C GLU A 70 7.01 3.18 8.36
N ASP A 71 5.93 2.92 9.07
CA ASP A 71 5.11 1.75 8.81
C ASP A 71 3.64 2.17 8.73
N PRO A 72 3.16 2.55 7.54
CA PRO A 72 1.78 2.99 7.41
C PRO A 72 0.78 1.84 7.37
N SER A 73 1.26 0.58 7.37
CA SER A 73 0.34 -0.56 7.29
C SER A 73 -0.51 -0.71 8.53
N GLY A 74 0.00 -0.25 9.69
CA GLY A 74 -0.72 -0.42 10.95
C GLY A 74 -0.73 -1.87 11.41
N ASP A 75 0.15 -2.70 10.86
CA ASP A 75 0.15 -4.12 11.13
C ASP A 75 1.25 -4.43 12.14
N TYR A 76 0.87 -4.79 13.35
CA TYR A 76 1.80 -5.08 14.43
C TYR A 76 1.96 -6.58 14.67
N THR A 77 1.59 -7.40 13.69
CA THR A 77 1.74 -8.84 13.76
C THR A 77 3.22 -9.22 13.87
N GLN A 78 3.50 -10.24 14.67
CA GLN A 78 4.84 -10.80 14.71
C GLN A 78 4.96 -11.80 13.59
N TYR A 79 5.77 -11.51 12.60
CA TYR A 79 5.91 -12.35 11.43
C TYR A 79 7.00 -13.39 11.63
N GLU A 80 6.92 -14.48 10.83
CA GLU A 80 7.89 -15.59 10.92
C GLU A 80 9.28 -15.12 10.59
N GLU A 81 9.41 -14.23 9.64
CA GLU A 81 10.71 -13.81 9.15
C GLU A 81 10.61 -12.45 8.47
N GLU A 82 11.65 -11.66 8.59
CA GLU A 82 11.77 -10.41 7.83
C GLU A 82 12.97 -10.54 6.92
N ARG A 83 12.84 -10.05 5.71
CA ARG A 83 13.92 -10.10 4.73
C ARG A 83 14.00 -8.75 4.05
N THR A 84 15.21 -8.23 3.87
CA THR A 84 15.41 -6.95 3.22
C THR A 84 15.97 -7.17 1.82
N LEU A 85 15.33 -6.54 0.84
CA LEU A 85 15.78 -6.56 -0.53
C LEU A 85 16.10 -5.16 -0.98
N SER A 86 16.97 -5.02 -1.97
CA SER A 86 17.21 -3.74 -2.62
C SER A 86 16.54 -3.80 -3.99
N ILE A 87 15.59 -2.90 -4.22
CA ILE A 87 14.88 -2.83 -5.50
C ILE A 87 15.10 -1.44 -6.05
N ASN A 88 15.83 -1.33 -7.16
CA ASN A 88 16.16 -0.05 -7.78
C ASN A 88 16.80 0.90 -6.75
N GLY A 89 17.66 0.35 -5.89
CA GLY A 89 18.34 1.17 -4.89
C GLY A 89 17.54 1.48 -3.65
N THR A 90 16.30 1.02 -3.55
CA THR A 90 15.46 1.25 -2.39
C THR A 90 15.45 -0.01 -1.52
N SER A 91 15.67 0.15 -0.22
CA SER A 91 15.58 -0.97 0.71
C SER A 91 14.12 -1.27 1.00
N VAL A 92 13.74 -2.52 0.80
CA VAL A 92 12.38 -2.97 1.03
C VAL A 92 12.42 -4.09 2.04
N VAL A 93 11.66 -3.97 3.12
CA VAL A 93 11.55 -5.02 4.13
C VAL A 93 10.32 -5.85 3.81
N LEU A 94 10.53 -7.16 3.62
CA LEU A 94 9.45 -8.10 3.36
C LEU A 94 9.19 -8.91 4.61
N LYS A 95 7.92 -9.15 4.94
CA LYS A 95 7.54 -9.93 6.11
C LYS A 95 6.77 -11.16 5.69
N ARG A 96 7.13 -12.30 6.27
CA ARG A 96 6.63 -13.61 5.87
C ARG A 96 5.63 -14.17 6.85
N GLU A 97 4.58 -14.79 6.31
CA GLU A 97 3.58 -15.50 7.09
C GLU A 97 3.15 -16.71 6.28
N ASN A 98 3.14 -17.88 6.91
CA ASN A 98 2.75 -19.13 6.26
C ASN A 98 3.59 -19.42 5.02
N GLY A 99 4.88 -19.12 5.09
CA GLY A 99 5.81 -19.45 4.01
C GLY A 99 5.81 -18.47 2.86
N ARG A 100 5.02 -17.42 2.90
CA ARG A 100 4.96 -16.44 1.83
C ARG A 100 5.08 -15.04 2.40
N TYR A 101 5.61 -14.12 1.59
CA TYR A 101 5.79 -12.75 2.03
C TYR A 101 4.52 -11.96 1.72
N VAL A 102 3.87 -11.44 2.77
CA VAL A 102 2.57 -10.80 2.66
C VAL A 102 2.62 -9.30 2.80
N LEU A 103 3.72 -8.73 3.28
CA LEU A 103 3.81 -7.30 3.56
C LEU A 103 5.17 -6.77 3.14
N ALA A 104 5.19 -5.63 2.47
CA ALA A 104 6.41 -4.92 2.12
C ALA A 104 6.35 -3.52 2.69
N LEU A 105 7.50 -3.05 3.22
CA LEU A 105 7.63 -1.71 3.77
C LEU A 105 8.85 -1.03 3.16
N TRP A 106 8.72 0.23 2.75
CA TRP A 106 9.86 0.97 2.22
C TRP A 106 9.64 2.47 2.44
N GLN A 107 10.72 3.23 2.26
CA GLN A 107 10.67 4.68 2.38
C GLN A 107 10.87 5.30 1.02
N LYS A 108 10.15 6.37 0.73
CA LYS A 108 10.33 7.11 -0.50
C LYS A 108 10.36 8.60 -0.13
N GLY A 109 11.57 9.15 0.00
CA GLY A 109 11.74 10.51 0.48
C GLY A 109 11.22 10.63 1.89
N ALA A 110 10.31 11.55 2.12
CA ALA A 110 9.73 11.79 3.44
C ALA A 110 8.54 10.89 3.73
N TYR A 111 8.24 9.95 2.82
CA TYR A 111 7.03 9.14 2.94
C TYR A 111 7.36 7.70 3.29
N GLY A 112 6.58 7.11 4.19
CA GLY A 112 6.62 5.68 4.43
C GLY A 112 5.59 5.00 3.56
N CYS A 113 5.94 3.85 3.00
CA CYS A 113 5.06 3.12 2.09
C CYS A 113 4.90 1.68 2.54
N SER A 114 3.73 1.12 2.32
CA SER A 114 3.48 -0.29 2.60
C SER A 114 2.58 -0.89 1.51
N LEU A 115 2.77 -2.18 1.28
CA LEU A 115 1.87 -2.93 0.40
C LEU A 115 1.61 -4.28 1.06
N ARG A 116 0.35 -4.58 1.30
CA ARG A 116 -0.05 -5.83 1.92
C ARG A 116 -0.86 -6.65 0.93
N LEU A 117 -0.51 -7.93 0.81
CA LEU A 117 -1.23 -8.86 -0.06
C LEU A 117 -1.90 -9.92 0.80
N THR A 118 -3.14 -10.24 0.47
CA THR A 118 -3.88 -11.27 1.21
C THR A 118 -3.16 -12.61 1.15
N GLU A 119 -2.73 -13.00 -0.06
CA GLU A 119 -2.14 -14.32 -0.24
C GLU A 119 -0.63 -14.35 -0.19
N GLY A 120 0.03 -13.28 -0.22
CA GLY A 120 1.49 -13.27 -0.22
C GLY A 120 2.10 -13.91 -1.47
N VAL A 121 3.35 -13.59 -1.74
CA VAL A 121 4.07 -14.13 -2.90
C VAL A 121 5.54 -14.25 -2.53
N ASP A 122 6.34 -14.81 -3.44
CA ASP A 122 7.78 -14.98 -3.21
C ASP A 122 8.53 -13.66 -3.44
N PRO A 123 9.80 -13.58 -3.03
CA PRO A 123 10.54 -12.32 -3.18
C PRO A 123 10.71 -11.88 -4.63
N GLU A 124 10.81 -12.81 -5.57
CA GLU A 124 10.95 -12.44 -6.98
C GLU A 124 9.71 -11.72 -7.48
N THR A 125 8.55 -12.19 -7.10
CA THR A 125 7.29 -11.55 -7.49
C THR A 125 7.18 -10.17 -6.85
N TRP A 126 7.60 -10.04 -5.58
CA TRP A 126 7.62 -8.74 -4.92
C TRP A 126 8.50 -7.76 -5.68
N GLU A 127 9.66 -8.22 -6.15
CA GLU A 127 10.56 -7.35 -6.90
C GLU A 127 9.88 -6.83 -8.15
N GLN A 128 9.16 -7.68 -8.86
CA GLN A 128 8.45 -7.28 -10.06
C GLN A 128 7.33 -6.29 -9.76
N LEU A 129 6.60 -6.51 -8.65
CA LEU A 129 5.49 -5.63 -8.29
C LEU A 129 5.98 -4.25 -7.92
N LEU A 130 7.09 -4.15 -7.20
CA LEU A 130 7.54 -2.89 -6.64
C LEU A 130 8.51 -2.12 -7.53
N GLN A 131 9.03 -2.75 -8.59
CA GLN A 131 9.99 -2.09 -9.44
C GLN A 131 9.49 -0.75 -9.98
N PRO A 132 8.25 -0.62 -10.45
CA PRO A 132 7.78 0.67 -10.94
C PRO A 132 7.60 1.71 -9.85
N LEU A 133 7.49 1.29 -8.59
CA LEU A 133 7.19 2.21 -7.49
C LEU A 133 8.43 2.66 -6.74
N SER A 134 9.53 2.00 -6.88
CA SER A 134 10.73 2.28 -6.07
C SER A 134 11.75 3.19 -6.75
#